data_39d53d4b3d14a6a149a98e154b1dbb6b
#
_entry.id   39d53d4b3d14a6a149a98e154b1dbb6b
#
_cell.length_a   1.000
_cell.length_b   1.000
_cell.length_c   1.000
_cell.angle_alpha   90.00
_cell.angle_beta   90.00
_cell.angle_gamma   90.00
#
_symmetry.space_group_name_H-M   'P 1'
#
loop_
_entity.id
_entity.type
_entity.pdbx_description
1 polymer ?
#
loop_
_entity_poly.entity_id
_entity_poly.type
_entity_poly.pdbx_seq_one_letter_code
_entity_poly.pdbx_strand_id
1 'polypeptide(L)'
;MSFSTKIKIGSKEADVLKCDYALHRDVDAKGKPSSGVYGGTINVSIASTDDTSIVESMVNQYKPINGTITFKKGEEDAKMKELTWENGYVIRYQESIDSVGSQPMQIDFTVSAEKIKIGNAEHTNTWPK
;
A
#
# COMPACT_ATOMS: atom_id res chain seq x y z
N MET A 1 12.84 17.94 -7.51
CA MET A 1 13.07 16.53 -7.87
C MET A 1 11.77 15.76 -7.74
N SER A 2 11.34 15.12 -8.80
CA SER A 2 10.12 14.34 -8.78
C SER A 2 10.45 12.85 -8.66
N PHE A 3 9.59 12.12 -7.98
CA PHE A 3 9.67 10.67 -7.88
C PHE A 3 8.55 10.06 -8.70
N SER A 4 8.86 8.99 -9.41
CA SER A 4 7.87 8.21 -10.14
C SER A 4 7.56 6.98 -9.31
N THR A 5 6.28 6.75 -9.02
CA THR A 5 5.86 5.63 -8.19
C THR A 5 4.77 4.86 -8.91
N LYS A 6 4.98 3.56 -9.01
CA LYS A 6 4.04 2.65 -9.66
C LYS A 6 3.61 1.58 -8.69
N ILE A 7 2.34 1.18 -8.79
CA ILE A 7 1.81 0.04 -8.04
C ILE A 7 1.41 -1.05 -9.02
N LYS A 8 1.74 -2.29 -8.67
CA LYS A 8 1.35 -3.45 -9.44
C LYS A 8 0.59 -4.41 -8.54
N ILE A 9 -0.63 -4.74 -8.94
CA ILE A 9 -1.48 -5.70 -8.24
C ILE A 9 -1.87 -6.76 -9.25
N GLY A 10 -1.31 -7.98 -9.07
CA GLY A 10 -1.47 -9.03 -10.07
C GLY A 10 -0.83 -8.59 -11.39
N SER A 11 -1.62 -8.54 -12.45
CA SER A 11 -1.16 -8.10 -13.77
C SER A 11 -1.50 -6.63 -14.07
N LYS A 12 -2.10 -5.91 -13.12
CA LYS A 12 -2.55 -4.53 -13.31
C LYS A 12 -1.56 -3.56 -12.70
N GLU A 13 -1.31 -2.44 -13.38
CA GLU A 13 -0.43 -1.38 -12.91
C GLU A 13 -1.17 -0.05 -12.92
N ALA A 14 -0.76 0.84 -12.01
CA ALA A 14 -1.32 2.19 -11.92
C ALA A 14 -0.25 3.16 -11.41
N ASP A 15 -0.46 4.45 -11.69
CA ASP A 15 0.38 5.50 -11.13
C ASP A 15 -0.04 5.77 -9.69
N VAL A 16 0.93 5.85 -8.79
CA VAL A 16 0.69 6.18 -7.39
C VAL A 16 0.84 7.68 -7.20
N LEU A 17 -0.20 8.32 -6.65
CA LEU A 17 -0.20 9.75 -6.36
C LEU A 17 0.32 9.99 -4.95
N LYS A 18 0.01 9.11 -4.01
CA LYS A 18 0.43 9.21 -2.63
C LYS A 18 0.45 7.82 -2.01
N CYS A 19 1.46 7.57 -1.18
CA CYS A 19 1.56 6.29 -0.48
C CYS A 19 2.22 6.53 0.87
N ASP A 20 1.65 5.92 1.91
CA ASP A 20 2.31 5.89 3.22
C ASP A 20 2.06 4.54 3.87
N TYR A 21 2.98 4.16 4.73
CA TYR A 21 2.89 2.97 5.56
C TYR A 21 3.63 3.26 6.85
N ALA A 22 3.32 2.51 7.90
CA ALA A 22 3.94 2.74 9.20
C ALA A 22 4.11 1.44 9.96
N LEU A 23 5.17 1.37 10.73
CA LEU A 23 5.43 0.29 11.67
C LEU A 23 5.68 0.93 13.02
N HIS A 24 5.25 0.28 14.10
CA HIS A 24 5.48 0.83 15.42
C HIS A 24 5.59 -0.29 16.46
N ARG A 25 6.14 0.08 17.61
CA ARG A 25 6.20 -0.76 18.80
C ARG A 25 5.68 0.03 19.97
N ASP A 26 5.08 -0.67 20.92
CA ASP A 26 4.75 -0.07 22.21
C ASP A 26 6.02 0.00 23.06
N VAL A 27 6.06 0.99 23.95
CA VAL A 27 7.18 1.15 24.87
C VAL A 27 6.65 1.16 26.32
N ASP A 28 7.53 0.77 27.26
CA ASP A 28 7.21 0.85 28.68
C ASP A 28 7.51 2.25 29.21
N ALA A 29 7.33 2.45 30.53
CA ALA A 29 7.51 3.76 31.14
C ALA A 29 8.94 4.28 31.04
N LYS A 30 9.92 3.40 30.80
CA LYS A 30 11.32 3.78 30.65
C LYS A 30 11.74 3.96 29.20
N GLY A 31 10.81 3.81 28.25
CA GLY A 31 11.08 3.95 26.84
C GLY A 31 11.61 2.70 26.16
N LYS A 32 11.65 1.57 26.87
CA LYS A 32 12.10 0.30 26.29
C LYS A 32 10.95 -0.38 25.56
N PRO A 33 11.20 -0.99 24.38
CA PRO A 33 10.14 -1.69 23.68
C PRO A 33 9.49 -2.76 24.56
N SER A 34 8.18 -2.72 24.67
CA SER A 34 7.39 -3.64 25.50
C SER A 34 6.53 -4.59 24.67
N SER A 35 6.54 -4.43 23.35
CA SER A 35 5.78 -5.28 22.43
C SER A 35 6.62 -5.64 21.22
N GLY A 36 6.10 -6.56 20.40
CA GLY A 36 6.63 -6.78 19.07
C GLY A 36 6.25 -5.63 18.14
N VAL A 37 6.58 -5.77 16.87
CA VAL A 37 6.29 -4.75 15.87
C VAL A 37 4.84 -4.89 15.42
N TYR A 38 4.14 -3.76 15.34
CA TYR A 38 2.82 -3.65 14.73
C TYR A 38 2.96 -2.94 13.37
N GLY A 39 2.22 -3.39 12.38
CA GLY A 39 2.27 -2.78 11.07
C GLY A 39 1.54 -3.61 10.04
N GLY A 40 1.84 -3.35 8.77
CA GLY A 40 1.22 -4.05 7.66
C GLY A 40 0.06 -3.29 7.03
N THR A 41 -0.19 -2.07 7.49
CA THR A 41 -1.23 -1.21 6.93
C THR A 41 -0.59 -0.22 5.96
N ILE A 42 -1.10 -0.19 4.73
CA ILE A 42 -0.58 0.64 3.65
C ILE A 42 -1.71 1.49 3.12
N ASN A 43 -1.52 2.81 3.12
CA ASN A 43 -2.48 3.77 2.55
C ASN A 43 -1.96 4.21 1.20
N VAL A 44 -2.79 4.09 0.16
CA VAL A 44 -2.39 4.38 -1.21
C VAL A 44 -3.45 5.23 -1.89
N SER A 45 -3.00 6.24 -2.63
CA SER A 45 -3.85 7.02 -3.54
C SER A 45 -3.30 6.82 -4.95
N ILE A 46 -4.15 6.42 -5.87
CA ILE A 46 -3.76 6.17 -7.25
C ILE A 46 -4.66 6.94 -8.21
N ALA A 47 -4.14 7.18 -9.41
CA ALA A 47 -4.98 7.68 -10.49
C ALA A 47 -5.98 6.60 -10.87
N SER A 48 -7.23 6.98 -11.06
CA SER A 48 -8.28 6.02 -11.35
C SER A 48 -8.09 5.38 -12.72
N THR A 49 -8.42 4.10 -12.80
CA THR A 49 -8.40 3.33 -14.03
C THR A 49 -9.76 2.65 -14.21
N ASP A 50 -9.94 1.97 -15.33
CA ASP A 50 -11.15 1.19 -15.55
C ASP A 50 -11.09 -0.19 -14.88
N ASP A 51 -9.99 -0.51 -14.21
CA ASP A 51 -9.83 -1.77 -13.48
C ASP A 51 -10.57 -1.71 -12.15
N THR A 52 -11.38 -2.72 -11.88
CA THR A 52 -12.19 -2.80 -10.66
C THR A 52 -11.70 -3.87 -9.69
N SER A 53 -10.48 -4.40 -9.89
CA SER A 53 -9.99 -5.51 -9.07
C SER A 53 -9.84 -5.13 -7.59
N ILE A 54 -9.51 -3.87 -7.31
CA ILE A 54 -9.34 -3.41 -5.93
C ILE A 54 -10.69 -3.37 -5.22
N VAL A 55 -11.71 -2.80 -5.85
CA VAL A 55 -13.04 -2.75 -5.24
C VAL A 55 -13.67 -4.14 -5.16
N GLU A 56 -13.36 -5.02 -6.11
CA GLU A 56 -13.81 -6.40 -6.02
C GLU A 56 -13.21 -7.10 -4.80
N SER A 57 -11.93 -6.83 -4.51
CA SER A 57 -11.28 -7.36 -3.30
C SER A 57 -11.89 -6.78 -2.03
N MET A 58 -12.29 -5.50 -2.06
CA MET A 58 -12.92 -4.86 -0.91
C MET A 58 -14.26 -5.51 -0.54
N VAL A 59 -15.08 -5.80 -1.53
CA VAL A 59 -16.42 -6.34 -1.28
C VAL A 59 -16.43 -7.86 -1.09
N ASN A 60 -15.33 -8.53 -1.38
CA ASN A 60 -15.19 -9.97 -1.18
C ASN A 60 -14.23 -10.20 0.01
N GLN A 61 -14.81 -10.51 1.18
CA GLN A 61 -14.04 -10.63 2.43
C GLN A 61 -13.02 -11.77 2.43
N TYR A 62 -13.07 -12.66 1.46
CA TYR A 62 -12.15 -13.81 1.39
C TYR A 62 -11.16 -13.73 0.23
N LYS A 63 -11.02 -12.54 -0.37
CA LYS A 63 -10.16 -12.38 -1.53
C LYS A 63 -8.98 -11.44 -1.21
N PRO A 64 -7.87 -11.97 -0.67
CA PRO A 64 -6.69 -11.15 -0.46
C PRO A 64 -6.00 -10.83 -1.77
N ILE A 65 -5.22 -9.74 -1.77
CA ILE A 65 -4.42 -9.35 -2.92
C ILE A 65 -2.95 -9.23 -2.52
N ASN A 66 -2.08 -9.48 -3.47
CA ASN A 66 -0.65 -9.25 -3.35
C ASN A 66 -0.29 -8.08 -4.24
N GLY A 67 0.66 -7.26 -3.80
CA GLY A 67 1.04 -6.11 -4.59
C GLY A 67 2.46 -5.64 -4.33
N THR A 68 2.94 -4.82 -5.24
CA THR A 68 4.28 -4.22 -5.18
C THR A 68 4.16 -2.75 -5.52
N ILE A 69 4.78 -1.90 -4.70
CA ILE A 69 4.90 -0.47 -4.98
C ILE A 69 6.37 -0.19 -5.21
N THR A 70 6.69 0.34 -6.39
CA THR A 70 8.06 0.64 -6.76
C THR A 70 8.25 2.15 -6.81
N PHE A 71 9.20 2.64 -6.01
CA PHE A 71 9.58 4.04 -5.97
C PHE A 71 10.82 4.22 -6.86
N LYS A 72 10.68 5.00 -7.93
CA LYS A 72 11.76 5.29 -8.85
C LYS A 72 12.25 6.71 -8.65
N LYS A 73 13.54 6.92 -8.83
CA LYS A 73 14.16 8.22 -8.58
C LYS A 73 14.20 9.04 -9.87
N GLY A 74 13.40 10.11 -9.91
CA GLY A 74 13.45 11.10 -10.98
C GLY A 74 13.26 10.52 -12.36
N GLU A 75 14.05 11.01 -13.32
CA GLU A 75 14.02 10.58 -14.72
C GLU A 75 14.83 9.30 -14.95
N GLU A 76 15.60 8.89 -13.96
CA GLU A 76 16.36 7.65 -14.05
C GLU A 76 15.41 6.48 -13.77
N ASP A 77 15.58 5.40 -14.54
CA ASP A 77 14.83 4.16 -14.29
C ASP A 77 15.39 3.40 -13.09
N ALA A 78 16.18 4.04 -12.27
CA ALA A 78 16.78 3.42 -11.10
C ALA A 78 15.75 3.29 -9.99
N LYS A 79 15.56 2.06 -9.54
CA LYS A 79 14.67 1.77 -8.42
C LYS A 79 15.32 2.28 -7.13
N MET A 80 14.64 3.16 -6.41
CA MET A 80 15.12 3.66 -5.13
C MET A 80 14.70 2.72 -4.00
N LYS A 81 13.47 2.26 -4.01
CA LYS A 81 12.92 1.43 -2.95
C LYS A 81 11.71 0.66 -3.48
N GLU A 82 11.50 -0.50 -2.93
CA GLU A 82 10.36 -1.32 -3.29
C GLU A 82 9.66 -1.84 -2.04
N LEU A 83 8.34 -1.68 -2.01
CA LEU A 83 7.49 -2.23 -0.97
C LEU A 83 6.62 -3.31 -1.57
N THR A 84 6.65 -4.51 -0.97
CA THR A 84 5.86 -5.66 -1.42
C THR A 84 5.01 -6.15 -0.27
N TRP A 85 3.75 -6.52 -0.55
CA TRP A 85 2.90 -7.12 0.47
C TRP A 85 2.28 -8.41 -0.03
N GLU A 86 1.99 -9.31 0.90
CA GLU A 86 1.33 -10.57 0.63
C GLU A 86 0.10 -10.72 1.51
N ASN A 87 -0.94 -11.32 0.96
CA ASN A 87 -2.21 -11.57 1.64
C ASN A 87 -2.77 -10.29 2.24
N GLY A 88 -2.92 -9.26 1.40
CA GLY A 88 -3.47 -7.98 1.82
C GLY A 88 -4.96 -7.93 1.59
N TYR A 89 -5.69 -7.46 2.61
CA TYR A 89 -7.12 -7.22 2.52
C TYR A 89 -7.36 -5.74 2.41
N VAL A 90 -8.21 -5.35 1.45
CA VAL A 90 -8.60 -3.95 1.31
C VAL A 90 -9.62 -3.65 2.40
N ILE A 91 -9.22 -2.80 3.35
CA ILE A 91 -10.06 -2.48 4.51
C ILE A 91 -10.76 -1.14 4.38
N ARG A 92 -10.38 -0.34 3.38
CA ARG A 92 -10.98 0.95 3.09
C ARG A 92 -10.83 1.25 1.61
N TYR A 93 -11.88 1.76 1.00
CA TYR A 93 -11.88 2.13 -0.42
C TYR A 93 -12.75 3.35 -0.64
N GLN A 94 -12.22 4.32 -1.36
CA GLN A 94 -12.96 5.51 -1.73
C GLN A 94 -12.50 5.98 -3.10
N GLU A 95 -13.43 6.20 -3.98
CA GLU A 95 -13.12 6.79 -5.29
C GLU A 95 -13.77 8.16 -5.36
N SER A 96 -13.00 9.17 -5.77
CA SER A 96 -13.45 10.55 -5.85
C SER A 96 -13.32 11.04 -7.28
N ILE A 97 -14.24 11.90 -7.68
CA ILE A 97 -14.18 12.57 -8.97
C ILE A 97 -14.22 14.08 -8.74
N ASP A 98 -13.33 14.80 -9.43
CA ASP A 98 -13.29 16.26 -9.44
C ASP A 98 -13.13 16.70 -10.89
N SER A 99 -14.23 17.13 -11.50
CA SER A 99 -14.24 17.44 -12.92
C SER A 99 -13.48 18.71 -13.28
N VAL A 100 -13.07 19.51 -12.30
CA VAL A 100 -12.33 20.76 -12.52
C VAL A 100 -10.89 20.71 -12.04
N GLY A 101 -10.49 19.62 -11.36
CA GLY A 101 -9.14 19.47 -10.87
C GLY A 101 -8.19 18.86 -11.87
N SER A 102 -6.89 18.88 -11.56
CA SER A 102 -5.86 18.29 -12.41
C SER A 102 -5.85 16.76 -12.36
N GLN A 103 -6.46 16.19 -11.34
CA GLN A 103 -6.65 14.74 -11.19
C GLN A 103 -8.13 14.47 -11.07
N PRO A 104 -8.82 14.32 -12.22
CA PRO A 104 -10.28 14.24 -12.19
C PRO A 104 -10.86 13.02 -11.49
N MET A 105 -10.12 11.91 -11.46
CA MET A 105 -10.57 10.73 -10.72
C MET A 105 -9.41 10.13 -9.94
N GLN A 106 -9.66 9.83 -8.67
CA GLN A 106 -8.65 9.32 -7.76
C GLN A 106 -9.25 8.23 -6.88
N ILE A 107 -8.48 7.17 -6.69
CA ILE A 107 -8.86 6.08 -5.79
C ILE A 107 -7.96 6.14 -4.57
N ASP A 108 -8.57 6.20 -3.39
CA ASP A 108 -7.86 6.08 -2.11
C ASP A 108 -8.26 4.75 -1.48
N PHE A 109 -7.27 3.93 -1.15
CA PHE A 109 -7.57 2.67 -0.49
C PHE A 109 -6.50 2.33 0.54
N THR A 110 -6.90 1.47 1.48
CA THR A 110 -6.01 1.01 2.55
C THR A 110 -5.99 -0.51 2.53
N VAL A 111 -4.79 -1.07 2.57
CA VAL A 111 -4.55 -2.51 2.60
C VAL A 111 -3.99 -2.87 3.96
N SER A 112 -4.55 -3.92 4.58
CA SER A 112 -3.96 -4.53 5.76
C SER A 112 -3.39 -5.87 5.33
N ALA A 113 -2.08 -6.00 5.36
CA ALA A 113 -1.37 -7.16 4.83
C ALA A 113 -0.84 -8.06 5.93
N GLU A 114 -0.86 -9.36 5.69
CA GLU A 114 -0.24 -10.32 6.59
C GLU A 114 1.27 -10.13 6.60
N LYS A 115 1.86 -9.91 5.43
CA LYS A 115 3.29 -9.75 5.29
C LYS A 115 3.61 -8.50 4.48
N ILE A 116 4.55 -7.70 4.98
CA ILE A 116 5.05 -6.51 4.29
C ILE A 116 6.57 -6.57 4.25
N LYS A 117 7.14 -6.24 3.10
CA LYS A 117 8.57 -6.21 2.91
C LYS A 117 8.98 -4.90 2.27
N ILE A 118 9.92 -4.22 2.89
CA ILE A 118 10.49 -2.96 2.38
C ILE A 118 11.99 -3.17 2.27
N GLY A 119 12.50 -3.32 1.04
CA GLY A 119 13.90 -3.65 0.84
C GLY A 119 14.25 -4.96 1.54
N ASN A 120 15.17 -4.92 2.49
CA ASN A 120 15.56 -6.08 3.28
C ASN A 120 14.78 -6.24 4.57
N ALA A 121 13.91 -5.27 4.90
CA ALA A 121 13.11 -5.32 6.12
C ALA A 121 11.79 -6.04 5.86
N GLU A 122 11.44 -6.96 6.74
CA GLU A 122 10.29 -7.82 6.56
C GLU A 122 9.51 -7.91 7.87
N HIS A 123 8.19 -7.76 7.78
CA HIS A 123 7.32 -7.89 8.95
C HIS A 123 6.13 -8.79 8.59
N THR A 124 5.88 -9.77 9.45
CA THR A 124 4.78 -10.71 9.27
C THR A 124 3.88 -10.65 10.50
N ASN A 125 2.60 -10.36 10.28
CA ASN A 125 1.60 -10.42 11.33
C ASN A 125 1.20 -11.88 11.56
N THR A 126 0.98 -12.22 12.83
CA THR A 126 0.54 -13.57 13.19
C THR A 126 -0.99 -13.59 13.22
N TRP A 127 -1.59 -13.89 12.09
CA TRP A 127 -3.04 -13.98 11.99
C TRP A 127 -3.50 -15.40 12.30
N PRO A 128 -4.66 -15.56 12.94
CA PRO A 128 -5.24 -16.90 13.14
C PRO A 128 -5.55 -17.54 11.78
N LYS A 129 -5.31 -18.84 11.70
CA LYS A 129 -5.62 -19.60 10.50
C LYS A 129 -6.99 -20.23 10.58
#